data_e1f7be67173234af61c0fd6b05b057e1
#
_entry.id   e1f7be67173234af61c0fd6b05b057e1
#
_cell.length_a   1.000
_cell.length_b   1.000
_cell.length_c   1.000
_cell.angle_alpha   90.00
_cell.angle_beta   90.00
_cell.angle_gamma   90.00
#
_symmetry.space_group_name_H-M   'P 1'
#
loop_
_entity.id
_entity.type
_entity.pdbx_description
1 polymer ?
#
loop_
_entity_poly.entity_id
_entity_poly.type
_entity_poly.pdbx_seq_one_letter_code
_entity_poly.pdbx_strand_id
1 'polypeptide(L)'
;EGEKMSDFIVEKLSKSVGDKTVFKDISFIIHDLDRIGLIGVNGTGKTTLLDVLSGVSGFDGDVSPFSAKNDYKIGYLTQDPDFDDSKTVLDTVLSSDLKEIQLIREYELLMLNYSEDKQARLERVMAEMDSLQAWEIESQVKTVLSKLGIQDLSTSVGALSGGLRRRVQLAQVLLGNHDLLLLDEPTNHLDIATIEWLTLFLKNSKKTVLFITHDRYFLDALSTRIFELDRAGLTEYQGNY
;
A
#
# COMPACT_ATOMS: atom_id res chain seq x y z
N GLU A 1 -23.04 -12.62 -13.62
CA GLU A 1 -22.62 -11.23 -13.93
C GLU A 1 -21.14 -11.17 -13.61
N GLY A 2 -20.28 -11.11 -14.67
CA GLY A 2 -18.85 -11.14 -14.50
C GLY A 2 -18.36 -9.92 -13.71
N GLU A 3 -17.53 -10.15 -12.71
CA GLU A 3 -16.78 -9.09 -12.03
C GLU A 3 -16.06 -8.27 -13.13
N LYS A 4 -16.42 -7.01 -13.22
CA LYS A 4 -15.83 -6.08 -14.17
C LYS A 4 -14.39 -5.87 -13.72
N MET A 5 -13.44 -6.48 -14.42
CA MET A 5 -12.01 -6.28 -14.19
C MET A 5 -11.73 -4.77 -14.24
N SER A 6 -11.06 -4.24 -13.21
CA SER A 6 -10.74 -2.83 -13.09
C SER A 6 -9.27 -2.59 -13.44
N ASP A 7 -8.98 -2.48 -14.75
CA ASP A 7 -7.64 -2.19 -15.22
C ASP A 7 -7.24 -0.74 -14.91
N PHE A 8 -5.97 -0.55 -14.63
CA PHE A 8 -5.34 0.76 -14.58
C PHE A 8 -4.49 0.94 -15.84
N ILE A 9 -4.91 1.85 -16.70
CA ILE A 9 -4.33 2.04 -18.02
C ILE A 9 -3.49 3.30 -18.03
N VAL A 10 -2.25 3.19 -18.50
CA VAL A 10 -1.32 4.30 -18.69
C VAL A 10 -0.95 4.41 -20.15
N GLU A 11 -1.20 5.58 -20.75
CA GLU A 11 -0.94 5.85 -22.16
C GLU A 11 -0.03 7.07 -22.34
N LYS A 12 1.13 6.86 -22.94
CA LYS A 12 2.11 7.90 -23.30
C LYS A 12 2.46 8.81 -22.12
N LEU A 13 2.80 8.19 -21.00
CA LEU A 13 3.24 8.89 -19.81
C LEU A 13 4.67 9.41 -20.01
N SER A 14 4.85 10.72 -19.80
CA SER A 14 6.15 11.38 -19.83
C SER A 14 6.37 12.18 -18.56
N LYS A 15 7.61 12.24 -18.11
CA LYS A 15 8.02 13.02 -16.93
C LYS A 15 9.40 13.61 -17.13
N SER A 16 9.50 14.91 -16.88
CA SER A 16 10.77 15.64 -16.82
C SER A 16 10.92 16.34 -15.47
N VAL A 17 12.16 16.48 -15.03
CA VAL A 17 12.52 17.25 -13.84
C VAL A 17 13.58 18.28 -14.26
N GLY A 18 13.20 19.55 -14.24
CA GLY A 18 14.01 20.60 -14.86
C GLY A 18 14.19 20.32 -16.36
N ASP A 19 15.42 20.39 -16.83
CA ASP A 19 15.76 20.13 -18.24
C ASP A 19 16.01 18.64 -18.55
N LYS A 20 15.86 17.76 -17.55
CA LYS A 20 16.14 16.33 -17.70
C LYS A 20 14.84 15.53 -17.88
N THR A 21 14.74 14.82 -19.01
CA THR A 21 13.69 13.81 -19.20
C THR A 21 13.99 12.58 -18.36
N VAL A 22 13.04 12.19 -17.50
CA VAL A 22 13.15 10.97 -16.67
C VAL A 22 12.67 9.78 -17.47
N PHE A 23 11.48 9.85 -18.06
CA PHE A 23 10.95 8.88 -19.03
C PHE A 23 10.03 9.59 -20.01
N LYS A 24 9.83 8.97 -21.19
CA LYS A 24 9.03 9.55 -22.28
C LYS A 24 8.15 8.49 -22.93
N ASP A 25 6.88 8.84 -23.13
CA ASP A 25 5.87 8.08 -23.88
C ASP A 25 5.78 6.60 -23.44
N ILE A 26 5.86 6.34 -22.15
CA ILE A 26 5.71 4.97 -21.66
C ILE A 26 4.21 4.63 -21.52
N SER A 27 3.86 3.42 -21.97
CA SER A 27 2.48 2.92 -21.94
C SER A 27 2.44 1.51 -21.39
N PHE A 28 1.49 1.23 -20.51
CA PHE A 28 1.28 -0.09 -19.93
C PHE A 28 -0.11 -0.21 -19.32
N ILE A 29 -0.51 -1.43 -19.03
CA ILE A 29 -1.77 -1.74 -18.35
C ILE A 29 -1.45 -2.60 -17.13
N ILE A 30 -2.02 -2.22 -15.99
CA ILE A 30 -2.00 -3.03 -14.77
C ILE A 30 -3.39 -3.66 -14.62
N HIS A 31 -3.43 -4.99 -14.66
CA HIS A 31 -4.67 -5.76 -14.50
C HIS A 31 -4.92 -6.09 -13.03
N ASP A 32 -6.18 -6.35 -12.69
CA ASP A 32 -6.52 -6.86 -11.36
C ASP A 32 -5.70 -8.11 -11.03
N LEU A 33 -5.25 -8.18 -9.78
CA LEU A 33 -4.44 -9.26 -9.23
C LEU A 33 -3.01 -9.37 -9.79
N ASP A 34 -2.59 -8.45 -10.65
CA ASP A 34 -1.20 -8.35 -11.06
C ASP A 34 -0.28 -8.07 -9.86
N ARG A 35 0.85 -8.73 -9.84
CA ARG A 35 1.96 -8.45 -8.93
C ARG A 35 3.20 -8.18 -9.77
N ILE A 36 3.45 -6.90 -10.00
CA ILE A 36 4.45 -6.44 -10.97
C ILE A 36 5.70 -5.95 -10.25
N GLY A 37 6.83 -6.59 -10.51
CA GLY A 37 8.13 -6.10 -10.08
C GLY A 37 8.66 -5.07 -11.07
N LEU A 38 8.97 -3.87 -10.58
CA LEU A 38 9.59 -2.80 -11.36
C LEU A 38 11.09 -2.82 -11.14
N ILE A 39 11.84 -3.16 -12.16
CA ILE A 39 13.29 -3.25 -12.13
C ILE A 39 13.94 -2.20 -13.04
N GLY A 40 15.22 -2.02 -12.87
CA GLY A 40 16.05 -1.07 -13.63
C GLY A 40 17.23 -0.63 -12.78
N VAL A 41 18.27 -0.11 -13.42
CA VAL A 41 19.43 0.42 -12.69
C VAL A 41 19.03 1.66 -11.88
N ASN A 42 19.78 1.97 -10.82
CA ASN A 42 19.54 3.14 -10.00
C ASN A 42 19.60 4.41 -10.85
N GLY A 43 18.68 5.34 -10.59
CA GLY A 43 18.59 6.60 -11.32
C GLY A 43 17.83 6.52 -12.65
N THR A 44 17.14 5.42 -12.98
CA THR A 44 16.30 5.31 -14.18
C THR A 44 14.88 5.88 -14.01
N GLY A 45 14.52 6.30 -12.79
CA GLY A 45 13.23 6.94 -12.54
C GLY A 45 12.16 6.01 -11.97
N LYS A 46 12.54 4.86 -11.38
CA LYS A 46 11.57 3.91 -10.78
C LYS A 46 10.72 4.55 -9.69
N THR A 47 11.36 5.20 -8.70
CA THR A 47 10.64 5.93 -7.64
C THR A 47 9.82 7.07 -8.22
N THR A 48 10.35 7.80 -9.19
CA THR A 48 9.62 8.87 -9.89
C THR A 48 8.36 8.33 -10.57
N LEU A 49 8.43 7.13 -11.17
CA LEU A 49 7.24 6.52 -11.76
C LEU A 49 6.17 6.25 -10.70
N LEU A 50 6.53 5.69 -9.54
CA LEU A 50 5.57 5.48 -8.45
C LEU A 50 4.99 6.82 -7.94
N ASP A 51 5.81 7.85 -7.80
CA ASP A 51 5.38 9.20 -7.40
C ASP A 51 4.35 9.78 -8.39
N VAL A 52 4.56 9.60 -9.68
CA VAL A 52 3.64 10.07 -10.72
C VAL A 52 2.36 9.26 -10.73
N LEU A 53 2.42 7.93 -10.62
CA LEU A 53 1.23 7.06 -10.56
C LEU A 53 0.36 7.35 -9.35
N SER A 54 0.96 7.67 -8.21
CA SER A 54 0.24 7.99 -6.97
C SER A 54 -0.31 9.41 -6.92
N GLY A 55 0.13 10.28 -7.81
CA GLY A 55 -0.24 11.70 -7.80
C GLY A 55 0.59 12.58 -6.89
N VAL A 56 1.64 12.05 -6.25
CA VAL A 56 2.59 12.83 -5.45
C VAL A 56 3.38 13.79 -6.34
N SER A 57 3.71 13.37 -7.55
CA SER A 57 4.31 14.21 -8.60
C SER A 57 3.39 14.28 -9.81
N GLY A 58 3.43 15.41 -10.53
CA GLY A 58 2.72 15.58 -11.79
C GLY A 58 3.43 14.90 -12.96
N PHE A 59 2.72 14.76 -14.06
CA PHE A 59 3.21 14.30 -15.36
C PHE A 59 3.39 15.48 -16.31
N ASP A 60 4.13 15.26 -17.41
CA ASP A 60 4.30 16.26 -18.46
C ASP A 60 3.07 16.26 -19.41
N GLY A 61 2.68 17.44 -19.84
CA GLY A 61 1.56 17.63 -20.78
C GLY A 61 0.23 17.95 -20.09
N ASP A 62 -0.77 18.26 -20.92
CA ASP A 62 -2.08 18.76 -20.46
C ASP A 62 -3.16 17.67 -20.42
N VAL A 63 -2.92 16.52 -21.05
CA VAL A 63 -3.87 15.42 -21.12
C VAL A 63 -3.44 14.33 -20.15
N SER A 64 -4.37 13.89 -19.29
CA SER A 64 -4.09 12.80 -18.35
C SER A 64 -3.76 11.51 -19.08
N PRO A 65 -2.60 10.88 -18.75
CA PRO A 65 -2.23 9.60 -19.32
C PRO A 65 -2.93 8.41 -18.65
N PHE A 66 -3.75 8.66 -17.61
CA PHE A 66 -4.36 7.62 -16.79
C PHE A 66 -5.82 7.41 -17.14
N SER A 67 -6.22 6.12 -17.19
CA SER A 67 -7.60 5.69 -17.35
C SER A 67 -7.89 4.54 -16.41
N ALA A 68 -8.87 4.72 -15.54
CA ALA A 68 -9.31 3.72 -14.56
C ALA A 68 -10.78 3.93 -14.22
N LYS A 69 -11.39 2.98 -13.49
CA LYS A 69 -12.74 3.16 -12.96
C LYS A 69 -12.81 4.39 -12.05
N ASN A 70 -14.03 4.95 -11.90
CA ASN A 70 -14.26 5.98 -10.89
C ASN A 70 -13.88 5.47 -9.50
N ASP A 71 -13.34 6.35 -8.68
CA ASP A 71 -12.91 6.03 -7.31
C ASP A 71 -11.81 4.95 -7.21
N TYR A 72 -10.98 4.82 -8.26
CA TYR A 72 -9.81 3.95 -8.21
C TYR A 72 -8.84 4.45 -7.14
N LYS A 73 -8.56 3.60 -6.13
CA LYS A 73 -7.77 3.97 -4.96
C LYS A 73 -6.38 3.37 -5.03
N ILE A 74 -5.38 4.21 -4.85
CA ILE A 74 -3.97 3.83 -4.86
C ILE A 74 -3.40 4.05 -3.46
N GLY A 75 -2.84 2.97 -2.87
CA GLY A 75 -2.04 3.05 -1.65
C GLY A 75 -0.56 3.11 -2.01
N TYR A 76 0.20 3.97 -1.35
CA TYR A 76 1.62 4.17 -1.66
C TYR A 76 2.49 4.08 -0.42
N LEU A 77 3.38 3.09 -0.39
CA LEU A 77 4.48 3.00 0.56
C LEU A 77 5.68 3.76 -0.02
N THR A 78 5.91 4.98 0.47
CA THR A 78 7.03 5.83 0.07
C THR A 78 8.31 5.48 0.83
N GLN A 79 9.45 6.01 0.38
CA GLN A 79 10.70 5.87 1.12
C GLN A 79 10.72 6.71 2.40
N ASP A 80 10.03 7.83 2.39
CA ASP A 80 9.97 8.78 3.53
C ASP A 80 8.50 9.12 3.83
N PRO A 81 7.89 8.43 4.82
CA PRO A 81 6.48 8.63 5.14
C PRO A 81 6.18 10.03 5.68
N ASP A 82 5.18 10.68 5.08
CA ASP A 82 4.62 11.93 5.54
C ASP A 82 3.28 11.67 6.25
N PHE A 83 3.28 11.79 7.56
CA PHE A 83 2.11 11.60 8.42
C PHE A 83 1.67 12.90 9.07
N ASP A 84 0.40 12.96 9.44
CA ASP A 84 -0.09 13.93 10.39
C ASP A 84 0.42 13.55 11.80
N ASP A 85 1.46 14.23 12.25
CA ASP A 85 2.16 13.93 13.51
C ASP A 85 1.28 14.10 14.74
N SER A 86 0.12 14.75 14.62
CA SER A 86 -0.86 14.89 15.70
C SER A 86 -1.71 13.64 15.93
N LYS A 87 -1.73 12.72 14.98
CA LYS A 87 -2.52 11.49 15.06
C LYS A 87 -1.78 10.38 15.79
N THR A 88 -2.57 9.47 16.38
CA THR A 88 -2.05 8.24 16.98
C THR A 88 -1.72 7.19 15.92
N VAL A 89 -0.94 6.19 16.32
CA VAL A 89 -0.69 5.00 15.48
C VAL A 89 -2.00 4.33 15.10
N LEU A 90 -2.92 4.15 16.05
CA LEU A 90 -4.23 3.54 15.79
C LEU A 90 -5.01 4.27 14.68
N ASP A 91 -5.13 5.60 14.80
CA ASP A 91 -5.85 6.41 13.83
C ASP A 91 -5.18 6.42 12.45
N THR A 92 -3.88 6.24 12.40
CA THR A 92 -3.10 6.20 11.16
C THR A 92 -3.24 4.84 10.46
N VAL A 93 -3.03 3.72 11.16
CA VAL A 93 -3.09 2.38 10.54
C VAL A 93 -4.51 1.97 10.17
N LEU A 94 -5.53 2.42 10.92
CA LEU A 94 -6.95 2.13 10.67
C LEU A 94 -7.68 3.35 10.09
N SER A 95 -7.06 4.05 9.16
CA SER A 95 -7.62 5.26 8.53
C SER A 95 -8.53 4.98 7.31
N SER A 96 -8.74 3.71 6.96
CA SER A 96 -9.62 3.31 5.86
C SER A 96 -11.06 3.79 6.07
N ASP A 97 -11.75 4.08 4.96
CA ASP A 97 -13.16 4.45 4.94
C ASP A 97 -14.11 3.23 4.96
N LEU A 98 -13.58 2.00 4.92
CA LEU A 98 -14.36 0.79 5.09
C LEU A 98 -15.04 0.77 6.46
N LYS A 99 -16.34 0.46 6.48
CA LYS A 99 -17.12 0.45 7.72
C LYS A 99 -16.56 -0.54 8.74
N GLU A 100 -16.12 -1.70 8.30
CA GLU A 100 -15.50 -2.73 9.13
C GLU A 100 -14.24 -2.20 9.82
N ILE A 101 -13.39 -1.48 9.11
CA ILE A 101 -12.16 -0.87 9.65
C ILE A 101 -12.50 0.25 10.63
N GLN A 102 -13.49 1.08 10.33
CA GLN A 102 -13.95 2.13 11.24
C GLN A 102 -14.49 1.54 12.55
N LEU A 103 -15.24 0.45 12.49
CA LEU A 103 -15.73 -0.27 13.67
C LEU A 103 -14.59 -0.90 14.47
N ILE A 104 -13.62 -1.51 13.81
CA ILE A 104 -12.44 -2.08 14.46
C ILE A 104 -11.64 -0.99 15.17
N ARG A 105 -11.46 0.17 14.54
CA ARG A 105 -10.79 1.31 15.17
C ARG A 105 -11.54 1.75 16.43
N GLU A 106 -12.85 1.89 16.36
CA GLU A 106 -13.67 2.27 17.52
C GLU A 106 -13.60 1.20 18.62
N TYR A 107 -13.68 -0.06 18.28
CA TYR A 107 -13.52 -1.18 19.20
C TYR A 107 -12.16 -1.14 19.92
N GLU A 108 -11.07 -1.02 19.19
CA GLU A 108 -9.72 -0.96 19.75
C GLU A 108 -9.55 0.28 20.65
N LEU A 109 -10.10 1.43 20.26
CA LEU A 109 -10.05 2.64 21.06
C LEU A 109 -10.82 2.48 22.38
N LEU A 110 -12.00 1.85 22.36
CA LEU A 110 -12.79 1.56 23.55
C LEU A 110 -12.07 0.57 24.48
N MET A 111 -11.40 -0.43 23.91
CA MET A 111 -10.61 -1.40 24.68
C MET A 111 -9.38 -0.75 25.34
N LEU A 112 -8.69 0.15 24.64
CA LEU A 112 -7.53 0.87 25.17
C LEU A 112 -7.90 1.82 26.32
N ASN A 113 -9.07 2.42 26.28
CA ASN A 113 -9.53 3.43 27.24
C ASN A 113 -10.83 3.00 27.93
N TYR A 114 -10.93 1.72 28.28
CA TYR A 114 -12.15 1.17 28.88
C TYR A 114 -12.48 1.84 30.22
N SER A 115 -13.77 2.12 30.40
CA SER A 115 -14.40 2.53 31.65
C SER A 115 -15.85 2.07 31.66
N GLU A 116 -16.45 1.91 32.84
CA GLU A 116 -17.81 1.35 32.98
C GLU A 116 -18.88 2.18 32.23
N ASP A 117 -18.68 3.49 32.13
CA ASP A 117 -19.58 4.40 31.41
C ASP A 117 -19.59 4.14 29.88
N LYS A 118 -18.58 3.44 29.35
CA LYS A 118 -18.45 3.08 27.92
C LYS A 118 -19.01 1.70 27.59
N GLN A 119 -19.48 0.94 28.59
CA GLN A 119 -19.93 -0.43 28.41
C GLN A 119 -21.03 -0.55 27.34
N ALA A 120 -22.06 0.30 27.42
CA ALA A 120 -23.16 0.28 26.46
C ALA A 120 -22.73 0.57 25.02
N ARG A 121 -21.74 1.45 24.84
CA ARG A 121 -21.16 1.75 23.52
C ARG A 121 -20.34 0.58 23.00
N LEU A 122 -19.52 -0.04 23.85
CA LEU A 122 -18.74 -1.23 23.50
C LEU A 122 -19.64 -2.37 23.04
N GLU A 123 -20.71 -2.65 23.76
CA GLU A 123 -21.70 -3.69 23.41
C GLU A 123 -22.34 -3.43 22.04
N ARG A 124 -22.68 -2.17 21.71
CA ARG A 124 -23.21 -1.80 20.40
C ARG A 124 -22.20 -2.01 19.29
N VAL A 125 -20.95 -1.58 19.50
CA VAL A 125 -19.88 -1.78 18.53
C VAL A 125 -19.63 -3.25 18.28
N MET A 126 -19.58 -4.07 19.33
CA MET A 126 -19.41 -5.53 19.21
C MET A 126 -20.57 -6.18 18.44
N ALA A 127 -21.81 -5.76 18.70
CA ALA A 127 -22.98 -6.23 17.96
C ALA A 127 -22.92 -5.88 16.47
N GLU A 128 -22.47 -4.66 16.13
CA GLU A 128 -22.28 -4.26 14.74
C GLU A 128 -21.13 -5.05 14.08
N MET A 129 -20.04 -5.32 14.80
CA MET A 129 -18.95 -6.18 14.33
C MET A 129 -19.42 -7.60 14.03
N ASP A 130 -20.28 -8.16 14.90
CA ASP A 130 -20.92 -9.46 14.65
C ASP A 130 -21.77 -9.43 13.38
N SER A 131 -22.59 -8.40 13.23
CA SER A 131 -23.48 -8.22 12.07
C SER A 131 -22.72 -8.12 10.74
N LEU A 132 -21.57 -7.43 10.74
CA LEU A 132 -20.73 -7.25 9.56
C LEU A 132 -19.64 -8.32 9.42
N GLN A 133 -19.59 -9.29 10.32
CA GLN A 133 -18.54 -10.32 10.37
C GLN A 133 -17.13 -9.73 10.40
N ALA A 134 -16.96 -8.62 11.16
CA ALA A 134 -15.72 -7.86 11.20
C ALA A 134 -14.64 -8.52 12.10
N TRP A 135 -14.96 -9.53 12.89
CA TRP A 135 -13.98 -10.17 13.78
C TRP A 135 -12.85 -10.86 13.06
N GLU A 136 -13.10 -11.42 11.89
CA GLU A 136 -12.05 -12.01 11.07
C GLU A 136 -11.09 -10.94 10.56
N ILE A 137 -11.60 -9.80 10.13
CA ILE A 137 -10.80 -8.64 9.72
C ILE A 137 -10.02 -8.08 10.90
N GLU A 138 -10.62 -8.00 12.07
CA GLU A 138 -9.96 -7.55 13.31
C GLU A 138 -8.78 -8.47 13.67
N SER A 139 -8.96 -9.77 13.58
CA SER A 139 -7.89 -10.75 13.77
C SER A 139 -6.75 -10.56 12.76
N GLN A 140 -7.07 -10.28 11.51
CA GLN A 140 -6.09 -9.97 10.46
C GLN A 140 -5.33 -8.66 10.77
N VAL A 141 -6.03 -7.63 11.23
CA VAL A 141 -5.42 -6.37 11.67
C VAL A 141 -4.39 -6.63 12.78
N LYS A 142 -4.76 -7.38 13.81
CA LYS A 142 -3.85 -7.74 14.90
C LYS A 142 -2.64 -8.51 14.42
N THR A 143 -2.82 -9.42 13.49
CA THR A 143 -1.72 -10.18 12.90
C THR A 143 -0.75 -9.27 12.17
N VAL A 144 -1.24 -8.35 11.33
CA VAL A 144 -0.40 -7.39 10.61
C VAL A 144 0.39 -6.51 11.58
N LEU A 145 -0.26 -5.95 12.59
CA LEU A 145 0.41 -5.11 13.59
C LEU A 145 1.48 -5.88 14.35
N SER A 146 1.17 -7.09 14.78
CA SER A 146 2.12 -7.96 15.50
C SER A 146 3.34 -8.29 14.64
N LYS A 147 3.13 -8.72 13.40
CA LYS A 147 4.21 -9.08 12.46
C LYS A 147 5.12 -7.91 12.14
N LEU A 148 4.58 -6.70 12.09
CA LEU A 148 5.35 -5.48 11.85
C LEU A 148 5.91 -4.85 13.14
N GLY A 149 5.72 -5.50 14.29
CA GLY A 149 6.27 -5.03 15.57
C GLY A 149 5.63 -3.75 16.09
N ILE A 150 4.38 -3.48 15.72
CA ILE A 150 3.62 -2.31 16.14
C ILE A 150 2.82 -2.69 17.38
N GLN A 151 3.29 -2.28 18.56
CA GLN A 151 2.71 -2.68 19.86
C GLN A 151 1.90 -1.58 20.51
N ASP A 152 2.40 -0.36 20.52
CA ASP A 152 1.75 0.78 21.17
C ASP A 152 0.91 1.58 20.16
N LEU A 153 -0.40 1.36 20.19
CA LEU A 153 -1.35 2.01 19.29
C LEU A 153 -1.75 3.42 19.73
N SER A 154 -1.47 3.80 20.99
CA SER A 154 -1.84 5.10 21.54
C SER A 154 -0.77 6.17 21.36
N THR A 155 0.44 5.78 20.97
CA THR A 155 1.55 6.71 20.72
C THR A 155 1.28 7.58 19.50
N SER A 156 1.67 8.86 19.59
CA SER A 156 1.68 9.77 18.44
C SER A 156 2.67 9.29 17.37
N VAL A 157 2.27 9.31 16.09
CA VAL A 157 3.17 8.94 14.99
C VAL A 157 4.37 9.88 14.90
N GLY A 158 4.26 11.13 15.34
CA GLY A 158 5.36 12.08 15.41
C GLY A 158 6.48 11.68 16.37
N ALA A 159 6.20 10.83 17.37
CA ALA A 159 7.16 10.36 18.36
C ALA A 159 7.91 9.09 17.93
N LEU A 160 7.58 8.49 16.79
CA LEU A 160 8.15 7.23 16.35
C LEU A 160 9.53 7.42 15.70
N SER A 161 10.39 6.38 15.80
CA SER A 161 11.62 6.28 15.02
C SER A 161 11.30 6.18 13.52
N GLY A 162 12.27 6.49 12.66
CA GLY A 162 12.10 6.39 11.21
C GLY A 162 11.72 4.99 10.75
N GLY A 163 12.35 3.94 11.31
CA GLY A 163 12.04 2.55 10.98
C GLY A 163 10.62 2.15 11.40
N LEU A 164 10.15 2.60 12.56
CA LEU A 164 8.80 2.31 13.03
C LEU A 164 7.75 3.11 12.25
N ARG A 165 8.02 4.37 11.91
CA ARG A 165 7.15 5.18 11.01
C ARG A 165 6.93 4.45 9.67
N ARG A 166 7.98 3.90 9.10
CA ARG A 166 7.89 3.17 7.84
C ARG A 166 7.07 1.88 7.97
N ARG A 167 7.23 1.14 9.07
CA ARG A 167 6.39 -0.05 9.34
C ARG A 167 4.94 0.31 9.59
N VAL A 168 4.66 1.43 10.24
CA VAL A 168 3.30 1.98 10.40
C VAL A 168 2.70 2.32 9.03
N GLN A 169 3.43 2.95 8.14
CA GLN A 169 2.97 3.21 6.77
C GLN A 169 2.70 1.91 6.01
N LEU A 170 3.56 0.91 6.13
CA LEU A 170 3.33 -0.40 5.52
C LEU A 170 2.03 -1.03 6.05
N ALA A 171 1.80 -1.02 7.36
CA ALA A 171 0.56 -1.50 7.95
C ALA A 171 -0.67 -0.76 7.41
N GLN A 172 -0.61 0.56 7.34
CA GLN A 172 -1.68 1.40 6.77
C GLN A 172 -2.02 1.02 5.33
N VAL A 173 -1.00 0.83 4.50
CA VAL A 173 -1.17 0.45 3.09
C VAL A 173 -1.74 -0.96 2.97
N LEU A 174 -1.28 -1.93 3.77
CA LEU A 174 -1.77 -3.30 3.74
C LEU A 174 -3.20 -3.44 4.26
N LEU A 175 -3.60 -2.62 5.23
CA LEU A 175 -4.92 -2.66 5.86
C LEU A 175 -5.94 -1.73 5.20
N GLY A 176 -5.50 -0.88 4.28
CA GLY A 176 -6.37 0.03 3.56
C GLY A 176 -7.20 -0.66 2.49
N ASN A 177 -8.23 0.04 2.03
CA ASN A 177 -9.06 -0.38 0.91
C ASN A 177 -8.53 0.23 -0.39
N HIS A 178 -7.53 -0.38 -0.98
CA HIS A 178 -6.88 0.10 -2.19
C HIS A 178 -7.06 -0.87 -3.35
N ASP A 179 -7.23 -0.33 -4.56
CA ASP A 179 -7.29 -1.11 -5.79
C ASP A 179 -5.88 -1.48 -6.29
N LEU A 180 -4.90 -0.61 -6.03
CA LEU A 180 -3.51 -0.80 -6.39
C LEU A 180 -2.60 -0.38 -5.24
N LEU A 181 -1.65 -1.23 -4.89
CA LEU A 181 -0.58 -0.93 -3.94
C LEU A 181 0.71 -0.62 -4.71
N LEU A 182 1.30 0.53 -4.43
CA LEU A 182 2.63 0.91 -4.89
C LEU A 182 3.59 0.79 -3.71
N LEU A 183 4.56 -0.13 -3.80
CA LEU A 183 5.49 -0.43 -2.71
C LEU A 183 6.92 -0.13 -3.14
N ASP A 184 7.51 0.92 -2.58
CA ASP A 184 8.91 1.28 -2.84
C ASP A 184 9.80 0.68 -1.74
N GLU A 185 10.55 -0.36 -2.09
CA GLU A 185 11.45 -1.09 -1.19
C GLU A 185 10.78 -1.59 0.10
N PRO A 186 9.67 -2.36 0.01
CA PRO A 186 8.88 -2.74 1.17
C PRO A 186 9.62 -3.66 2.15
N THR A 187 10.67 -4.34 1.71
CA THR A 187 11.46 -5.27 2.54
C THR A 187 12.63 -4.61 3.27
N ASN A 188 12.91 -3.34 3.01
CA ASN A 188 14.01 -2.63 3.67
C ASN A 188 13.84 -2.62 5.19
N HIS A 189 14.92 -2.95 5.90
CA HIS A 189 14.98 -2.99 7.36
C HIS A 189 14.04 -4.02 8.02
N LEU A 190 13.50 -4.96 7.24
CA LEU A 190 12.74 -6.09 7.77
C LEU A 190 13.66 -7.31 7.93
N ASP A 191 13.41 -8.11 8.96
CA ASP A 191 14.09 -9.40 9.12
C ASP A 191 13.53 -10.46 8.15
N ILE A 192 14.23 -11.58 8.02
CA ILE A 192 13.87 -12.64 7.08
C ILE A 192 12.46 -13.18 7.34
N ALA A 193 12.11 -13.41 8.61
CA ALA A 193 10.80 -13.94 8.97
C ALA A 193 9.67 -12.97 8.58
N THR A 194 9.86 -11.68 8.77
CA THR A 194 8.90 -10.64 8.39
C THR A 194 8.77 -10.52 6.86
N ILE A 195 9.88 -10.63 6.12
CA ILE A 195 9.89 -10.64 4.66
C ILE A 195 9.11 -11.85 4.13
N GLU A 196 9.32 -13.03 4.70
CA GLU A 196 8.57 -14.24 4.33
C GLU A 196 7.07 -14.08 4.59
N TRP A 197 6.71 -13.56 5.75
CA TRP A 197 5.32 -13.28 6.08
C TRP A 197 4.69 -12.27 5.10
N LEU A 198 5.37 -11.17 4.81
CA LEU A 198 4.88 -10.14 3.87
C LEU A 198 4.67 -10.72 2.47
N THR A 199 5.61 -11.54 2.01
CA THR A 199 5.52 -12.23 0.73
C THR A 199 4.26 -13.09 0.66
N LEU A 200 4.02 -13.93 1.67
CA LEU A 200 2.83 -14.78 1.74
C LEU A 200 1.54 -13.96 1.89
N PHE A 201 1.57 -12.90 2.68
CA PHE A 201 0.43 -11.99 2.84
C PHE A 201 0.02 -11.39 1.49
N LEU A 202 0.96 -10.88 0.72
CA LEU A 202 0.68 -10.29 -0.59
C LEU A 202 0.28 -11.33 -1.64
N LYS A 203 0.86 -12.53 -1.61
CA LYS A 203 0.46 -13.62 -2.52
C LYS A 203 -0.97 -14.10 -2.25
N ASN A 204 -1.38 -14.19 -1.00
CA ASN A 204 -2.68 -14.70 -0.60
C ASN A 204 -3.76 -13.62 -0.55
N SER A 205 -3.39 -12.35 -0.52
CA SER A 205 -4.33 -11.24 -0.63
C SER A 205 -4.76 -11.05 -2.08
N LYS A 206 -6.02 -10.70 -2.28
CA LYS A 206 -6.53 -10.35 -3.62
C LYS A 206 -6.22 -8.88 -3.94
N LYS A 207 -4.94 -8.51 -3.85
CA LYS A 207 -4.48 -7.14 -4.08
C LYS A 207 -3.61 -7.07 -5.33
N THR A 208 -3.76 -5.98 -6.06
CA THR A 208 -2.90 -5.63 -7.18
C THR A 208 -1.70 -4.85 -6.67
N VAL A 209 -0.49 -5.21 -7.05
CA VAL A 209 0.73 -4.64 -6.50
C VAL A 209 1.71 -4.30 -7.62
N LEU A 210 2.27 -3.09 -7.56
CA LEU A 210 3.45 -2.69 -8.32
C LEU A 210 4.54 -2.32 -7.31
N PHE A 211 5.69 -2.98 -7.35
CA PHE A 211 6.70 -2.82 -6.32
C PHE A 211 8.11 -2.71 -6.88
N ILE A 212 8.95 -1.97 -6.16
CA ILE A 212 10.39 -1.86 -6.40
C ILE A 212 11.09 -2.59 -5.27
N THR A 213 12.07 -3.44 -5.58
CA THR A 213 12.89 -4.12 -4.58
C THR A 213 14.27 -4.47 -5.11
N HIS A 214 15.26 -4.50 -4.21
CA HIS A 214 16.57 -5.10 -4.45
C HIS A 214 16.66 -6.53 -3.88
N ASP A 215 15.62 -6.99 -3.18
CA ASP A 215 15.53 -8.35 -2.65
C ASP A 215 15.06 -9.31 -3.74
N ARG A 216 16.00 -10.13 -4.23
CA ARG A 216 15.72 -11.09 -5.31
C ARG A 216 14.72 -12.17 -4.90
N TYR A 217 14.76 -12.60 -3.65
CA TYR A 217 13.79 -13.59 -3.14
C TYR A 217 12.37 -13.02 -3.19
N PHE A 218 12.18 -11.80 -2.71
CA PHE A 218 10.88 -11.14 -2.72
C PHE A 218 10.38 -10.92 -4.16
N LEU A 219 11.26 -10.47 -5.05
CA LEU A 219 10.95 -10.25 -6.46
C LEU A 219 10.52 -11.55 -7.14
N ASP A 220 11.30 -12.62 -7.00
CA ASP A 220 11.03 -13.91 -7.62
C ASP A 220 9.76 -14.56 -7.06
N ALA A 221 9.58 -14.54 -5.74
CA ALA A 221 8.45 -15.18 -5.08
C ALA A 221 7.11 -14.46 -5.32
N LEU A 222 7.12 -13.14 -5.46
CA LEU A 222 5.89 -12.34 -5.52
C LEU A 222 5.45 -12.03 -6.96
N SER A 223 6.39 -11.74 -7.87
CA SER A 223 6.06 -11.19 -9.19
C SER A 223 5.36 -12.19 -10.10
N THR A 224 4.33 -11.71 -10.79
CA THR A 224 3.65 -12.38 -11.91
C THR A 224 4.03 -11.78 -13.25
N ARG A 225 4.48 -10.53 -13.23
CA ARG A 225 5.02 -9.78 -14.38
C ARG A 225 6.19 -8.94 -13.93
N ILE A 226 7.08 -8.62 -14.86
CA ILE A 226 8.22 -7.73 -14.62
C ILE A 226 8.13 -6.55 -15.59
N PHE A 227 8.28 -5.34 -15.06
CA PHE A 227 8.51 -4.13 -15.84
C PHE A 227 9.96 -3.70 -15.65
N GLU A 228 10.67 -3.51 -16.75
CA GLU A 228 12.02 -2.97 -16.75
C GLU A 228 12.00 -1.54 -17.29
N LEU A 229 12.43 -0.61 -16.46
CA LEU A 229 12.55 0.80 -16.83
C LEU A 229 14.01 1.13 -17.11
N ASP A 230 14.30 1.57 -18.32
CA ASP A 230 15.60 2.03 -18.75
C ASP A 230 15.51 3.35 -19.54
N ARG A 231 16.62 3.80 -20.11
CA ARG A 231 16.65 5.04 -20.90
C ARG A 231 15.85 4.97 -22.20
N ALA A 232 15.62 3.75 -22.71
CA ALA A 232 14.85 3.52 -23.94
C ALA A 232 13.34 3.45 -23.68
N GLY A 233 12.91 3.29 -22.43
CA GLY A 233 11.52 3.22 -22.03
C GLY A 233 11.22 2.05 -21.10
N LEU A 234 10.01 1.51 -21.20
CA LEU A 234 9.52 0.42 -20.39
C LEU A 234 9.40 -0.87 -21.23
N THR A 235 10.01 -1.95 -20.76
CA THR A 235 9.87 -3.29 -21.32
C THR A 235 9.12 -4.19 -20.37
N GLU A 236 8.20 -5.00 -20.89
CA GLU A 236 7.37 -5.91 -20.10
C GLU A 236 7.79 -7.37 -20.33
N TYR A 237 7.84 -8.14 -19.24
CA TYR A 237 8.09 -9.58 -19.25
C TYR A 237 7.00 -10.30 -18.47
N GLN A 238 6.52 -11.42 -19.01
CA GLN A 238 5.56 -12.27 -18.30
C GLN A 238 6.30 -13.25 -17.39
N GLY A 239 5.71 -13.53 -16.22
CA GLY A 239 6.26 -14.44 -15.24
C GLY A 239 7.05 -13.74 -14.13
N ASN A 240 7.81 -14.54 -13.39
CA ASN A 240 8.70 -14.05 -12.33
C ASN A 240 10.10 -13.71 -12.87
N TYR A 241 10.92 -13.15 -11.99
CA TYR A 241 12.31 -12.78 -12.30
C TYR A 241 13.23 -14.00 -12.38
#